data_adfd9aceea51dcef3a62ff0c399343aa
#
_entry.id   adfd9aceea51dcef3a62ff0c399343aa
#
_cell.length_a   1.000
_cell.length_b   1.000
_cell.length_c   1.000
_cell.angle_alpha   90.00
_cell.angle_beta   90.00
_cell.angle_gamma   90.00
#
_symmetry.space_group_name_H-M   'P 1'
#
loop_
_entity.id
_entity.type
_entity.pdbx_description
1 polymer ?
#
loop_
_entity_poly.entity_id
_entity_poly.type
_entity_poly.pdbx_seq_one_letter_code
_entity_poly.pdbx_strand_id
1 'polypeptide(L)'
;LSDAKKKKPVTIDRTGLRLEQLLLNIGFGNTVPADRVVAILTPNSSPMKRLKDEAREERRLLDATHGRKTRAIIVTNSNHVILSAIQAETVSARYEALTTKDAEKAQED
;
A
#
# COMPACT_ATOMS: atom_id res chain seq x y z
N LEU A 1 7.10 1.54 -29.30
CA LEU A 1 8.01 0.44 -29.23
C LEU A 1 9.09 0.62 -28.22
N SER A 2 9.95 1.60 -28.45
CA SER A 2 10.99 1.84 -27.48
C SER A 2 10.41 2.31 -26.16
N ASP A 3 9.27 2.97 -26.20
CA ASP A 3 8.61 3.40 -24.99
C ASP A 3 8.17 2.22 -24.15
N ALA A 4 7.68 1.19 -24.80
CA ALA A 4 7.24 0.01 -24.06
C ALA A 4 8.42 -0.63 -23.33
N LYS A 5 9.58 -0.55 -23.90
CA LYS A 5 10.76 -1.13 -23.27
C LYS A 5 11.24 -0.30 -22.10
N LYS A 6 11.09 1.01 -22.19
CA LYS A 6 11.56 1.89 -21.14
C LYS A 6 10.65 1.93 -19.94
N LYS A 7 9.40 1.62 -20.12
CA LYS A 7 8.45 1.62 -19.04
C LYS A 7 8.60 0.36 -18.22
N LYS A 8 8.28 0.50 -16.94
CA LYS A 8 8.21 -0.68 -16.10
C LYS A 8 7.15 -1.63 -16.64
N PRO A 9 7.36 -2.92 -16.49
CA PRO A 9 6.31 -3.86 -16.84
C PRO A 9 5.04 -3.52 -16.08
N VAL A 10 3.93 -3.56 -16.78
CA VAL A 10 2.64 -3.23 -16.20
C VAL A 10 2.05 -4.46 -15.54
N THR A 11 1.64 -4.32 -14.29
CA THR A 11 0.93 -5.39 -13.62
C THR A 11 -0.52 -5.36 -14.08
N ILE A 12 -0.90 -6.43 -14.78
CA ILE A 12 -2.25 -6.54 -15.31
C ILE A 12 -2.87 -7.79 -14.74
N ASP A 13 -4.04 -7.64 -14.11
CA ASP A 13 -4.73 -8.79 -13.59
C ASP A 13 -5.46 -9.51 -14.72
N ARG A 14 -6.18 -10.56 -14.37
CA ARG A 14 -6.87 -11.38 -15.37
C ARG A 14 -7.97 -10.62 -16.10
N THR A 15 -8.36 -9.45 -15.58
CA THR A 15 -9.38 -8.63 -16.24
C THR A 15 -8.79 -7.64 -17.22
N GLY A 16 -7.47 -7.52 -17.27
CA GLY A 16 -6.81 -6.59 -18.16
C GLY A 16 -6.60 -5.20 -17.56
N LEU A 17 -6.85 -5.03 -16.28
CA LEU A 17 -6.72 -3.74 -15.64
C LEU A 17 -5.34 -3.58 -15.01
N ARG A 18 -4.86 -2.36 -14.98
CA ARG A 18 -3.52 -2.06 -14.49
C ARG A 18 -3.54 -1.77 -13.00
N LEU A 19 -3.03 -2.71 -12.21
CA LEU A 19 -3.05 -2.56 -10.76
C LEU A 19 -2.09 -1.49 -10.26
N GLU A 20 -0.99 -1.26 -10.97
CA GLU A 20 -0.04 -0.25 -10.51
C GLU A 20 -0.58 1.16 -10.62
N GLN A 21 -1.71 1.36 -11.32
CA GLN A 21 -2.33 2.67 -11.39
C GLN A 21 -3.32 2.91 -10.27
N LEU A 22 -3.57 1.90 -9.46
CA LEU A 22 -4.47 2.04 -8.32
C LEU A 22 -3.69 2.56 -7.12
N LEU A 23 -4.22 3.59 -6.50
CA LEU A 23 -3.56 4.22 -5.37
C LEU A 23 -4.37 4.01 -4.12
N LEU A 24 -3.70 3.47 -3.10
CA LEU A 24 -4.32 3.20 -1.81
C LEU A 24 -4.19 4.44 -0.93
N ASN A 25 -5.32 4.98 -0.51
CA ASN A 25 -5.35 6.16 0.35
C ASN A 25 -5.05 5.74 1.79
N ILE A 26 -4.01 6.31 2.37
CA ILE A 26 -3.60 6.00 3.74
C ILE A 26 -3.72 7.21 4.66
N GLY A 27 -4.44 8.24 4.21
CA GLY A 27 -4.77 9.37 5.07
C GLY A 27 -3.90 10.60 4.80
N PHE A 28 -4.45 11.75 5.11
CA PHE A 28 -3.75 13.04 5.02
C PHE A 28 -3.19 13.32 3.64
N GLY A 29 -3.90 12.87 2.60
CA GLY A 29 -3.46 13.11 1.25
C GLY A 29 -2.35 12.20 0.78
N ASN A 30 -2.00 11.19 1.57
CA ASN A 30 -0.93 10.27 1.22
C ASN A 30 -1.50 9.03 0.57
N THR A 31 -0.81 8.53 -0.44
CA THR A 31 -1.23 7.32 -1.15
C THR A 31 -0.03 6.40 -1.36
N VAL A 32 -0.35 5.12 -1.53
CA VAL A 32 0.65 4.09 -1.84
C VAL A 32 0.13 3.31 -3.04
N PRO A 33 0.98 3.06 -4.05
CA PRO A 33 0.53 2.21 -5.16
C PRO A 33 0.10 0.85 -4.63
N ALA A 34 -1.06 0.40 -5.02
CA ALA A 34 -1.63 -0.83 -4.48
C ALA A 34 -0.77 -2.04 -4.78
N ASP A 35 -0.15 -2.07 -5.96
CA ASP A 35 0.67 -3.21 -6.35
C ASP A 35 1.99 -3.29 -5.59
N ARG A 36 2.31 -2.28 -4.80
CA ARG A 36 3.52 -2.30 -3.99
C ARG A 36 3.29 -2.78 -2.58
N VAL A 37 2.04 -2.93 -2.18
CA VAL A 37 1.70 -3.29 -0.81
C VAL A 37 1.86 -4.79 -0.62
N VAL A 38 2.63 -5.16 0.38
CA VAL A 38 2.85 -6.57 0.74
C VAL A 38 1.97 -6.94 1.93
N ALA A 39 1.84 -6.05 2.91
CA ALA A 39 1.10 -6.36 4.11
C ALA A 39 0.54 -5.08 4.74
N ILE A 40 -0.61 -5.22 5.36
CA ILE A 40 -1.24 -4.16 6.14
C ILE A 40 -1.42 -4.73 7.53
N LEU A 41 -0.75 -4.13 8.52
CA LEU A 41 -0.61 -4.73 9.84
C LEU A 41 -1.15 -3.79 10.91
N THR A 42 -1.60 -4.40 12.02
CA THR A 42 -1.95 -3.62 13.21
C THR A 42 -0.70 -3.40 14.04
N PRO A 43 -0.57 -2.23 14.68
CA PRO A 43 0.71 -1.89 15.33
C PRO A 43 0.86 -2.36 16.76
N ASN A 44 -0.05 -3.13 17.30
CA ASN A 44 -0.16 -3.34 18.75
C ASN A 44 0.53 -4.59 19.26
N SER A 45 1.70 -4.94 18.78
CA SER A 45 2.42 -6.09 19.30
C SER A 45 3.91 -5.78 19.37
N SER A 46 4.62 -6.56 20.18
CA SER A 46 6.06 -6.38 20.32
C SER A 46 6.79 -6.55 19.00
N PRO A 47 6.46 -7.57 18.18
CA PRO A 47 7.12 -7.68 16.88
C PRO A 47 6.92 -6.46 15.98
N MET A 48 5.75 -5.82 16.09
CA MET A 48 5.50 -4.63 15.28
C MET A 48 6.34 -3.46 15.74
N LYS A 49 6.55 -3.33 17.04
CA LYS A 49 7.44 -2.29 17.55
C LYS A 49 8.86 -2.50 17.05
N ARG A 50 9.30 -3.75 17.06
CA ARG A 50 10.63 -4.08 16.59
C ARG A 50 10.78 -3.78 15.11
N LEU A 51 9.79 -4.15 14.33
CA LEU A 51 9.79 -3.87 12.90
C LEU A 51 9.93 -2.37 12.64
N LYS A 52 9.18 -1.59 13.39
CA LYS A 52 9.20 -0.15 13.24
C LYS A 52 10.57 0.42 13.60
N ASP A 53 11.14 -0.05 14.70
CA ASP A 53 12.43 0.45 15.17
C ASP A 53 13.54 0.10 14.18
N GLU A 54 13.53 -1.12 13.66
CA GLU A 54 14.52 -1.54 12.69
C GLU A 54 14.42 -0.72 11.41
N ALA A 55 13.20 -0.47 10.96
CA ALA A 55 13.00 0.32 9.76
C ALA A 55 13.48 1.75 9.96
N ARG A 56 13.27 2.29 11.17
CA ARG A 56 13.73 3.63 11.46
C ARG A 56 15.25 3.71 11.42
N GLU A 57 15.91 2.74 12.01
CA GLU A 57 17.37 2.72 12.03
C GLU A 57 17.95 2.56 10.64
N GLU A 58 17.26 1.81 9.79
CA GLU A 58 17.73 1.54 8.44
C GLU A 58 17.21 2.54 7.43
N ARG A 59 16.54 3.57 7.89
CA ARG A 59 16.05 4.67 7.07
C ARG A 59 15.03 4.23 6.01
N ARG A 60 14.22 3.24 6.34
CA ARG A 60 13.14 2.81 5.45
C ARG A 60 11.78 3.00 6.10
N LEU A 61 11.73 3.81 7.15
CA LEU A 61 10.47 4.13 7.81
C LEU A 61 9.90 5.43 7.26
N LEU A 62 8.64 5.38 6.82
CA LEU A 62 7.95 6.56 6.34
C LEU A 62 6.77 6.82 7.27
N ASP A 63 6.78 7.98 7.91
CA ASP A 63 5.73 8.30 8.87
C ASP A 63 4.70 9.21 8.20
N ALA A 64 3.53 8.66 7.93
CA ALA A 64 2.43 9.39 7.31
C ALA A 64 1.32 9.70 8.30
N THR A 65 1.62 9.72 9.61
CA THR A 65 0.61 9.92 10.63
C THR A 65 0.36 11.38 10.97
N HIS A 66 1.22 12.28 10.51
CA HIS A 66 1.11 13.70 10.86
C HIS A 66 1.08 13.91 12.37
N GLY A 67 1.90 13.17 13.10
CA GLY A 67 1.99 13.30 14.53
C GLY A 67 0.87 12.62 15.29
N ARG A 68 -0.03 11.94 14.60
CA ARG A 68 -1.10 11.23 15.26
C ARG A 68 -0.68 9.81 15.58
N LYS A 69 -1.49 9.13 16.38
CA LYS A 69 -1.21 7.77 16.78
C LYS A 69 -1.17 6.85 15.55
N THR A 70 -0.18 5.98 15.52
CA THR A 70 -0.11 4.97 14.47
C THR A 70 -1.20 3.94 14.68
N ARG A 71 -2.01 3.72 13.65
CA ARG A 71 -3.08 2.74 13.72
C ARG A 71 -2.93 1.63 12.68
N ALA A 72 -2.05 1.81 11.72
CA ALA A 72 -1.75 0.78 10.74
C ALA A 72 -0.30 0.89 10.31
N ILE A 73 0.27 -0.25 9.94
CA ILE A 73 1.61 -0.33 9.40
C ILE A 73 1.50 -0.99 8.04
N ILE A 74 2.00 -0.33 7.01
CA ILE A 74 1.94 -0.84 5.65
C ILE A 74 3.36 -1.17 5.20
N VAL A 75 3.56 -2.41 4.78
CA VAL A 75 4.85 -2.87 4.30
C VAL A 75 4.79 -3.00 2.80
N THR A 76 5.80 -2.46 2.13
CA THR A 76 5.85 -2.47 0.67
C THR A 76 6.93 -3.42 0.18
N ASN A 77 6.84 -3.78 -1.10
CA ASN A 77 7.84 -4.68 -1.69
C ASN A 77 9.16 -3.98 -1.95
N SER A 78 9.22 -2.67 -1.72
CA SER A 78 10.47 -1.93 -1.75
C SER A 78 11.12 -1.90 -0.36
N ASN A 79 10.60 -2.68 0.56
CA ASN A 79 11.14 -2.83 1.92
C ASN A 79 10.94 -1.58 2.76
N HIS A 80 9.93 -0.78 2.44
CA HIS A 80 9.58 0.37 3.26
C HIS A 80 8.48 0.00 4.24
N VAL A 81 8.54 0.63 5.39
CA VAL A 81 7.54 0.48 6.45
C VAL A 81 6.87 1.83 6.62
N ILE A 82 5.58 1.89 6.36
CA ILE A 82 4.83 3.14 6.35
C ILE A 82 3.84 3.13 7.51
N LEU A 83 3.87 4.20 8.30
CA LEU A 83 2.97 4.35 9.43
C LEU A 83 1.78 5.20 9.00
N SER A 84 0.58 4.73 9.32
CA SER A 84 -0.66 5.43 8.97
C SER A 84 -1.49 5.66 10.21
N ALA A 85 -2.19 6.79 10.26
CA ALA A 85 -3.13 7.10 11.33
C ALA A 85 -4.51 6.52 11.07
N ILE A 86 -4.71 5.90 9.91
CA ILE A 86 -5.96 5.26 9.56
C ILE A 86 -5.91 3.83 10.07
N GLN A 87 -7.01 3.33 10.61
CA GLN A 87 -7.03 1.99 11.17
C GLN A 87 -6.77 0.93 10.10
N ALA A 88 -6.08 -0.13 10.52
CA ALA A 88 -5.70 -1.19 9.59
C ALA A 88 -6.90 -1.78 8.87
N GLU A 89 -8.01 -1.95 9.58
CA GLU A 89 -9.23 -2.47 8.96
C GLU A 89 -9.73 -1.57 7.84
N THR A 90 -9.65 -0.27 8.07
CA THR A 90 -10.08 0.70 7.06
C THR A 90 -9.15 0.67 5.85
N VAL A 91 -7.84 0.61 6.10
CA VAL A 91 -6.88 0.55 5.01
C VAL A 91 -7.09 -0.73 4.21
N SER A 92 -7.29 -1.85 4.90
CA SER A 92 -7.53 -3.11 4.23
C SER A 92 -8.80 -3.08 3.39
N ALA A 93 -9.86 -2.47 3.93
CA ALA A 93 -11.11 -2.35 3.19
C ALA A 93 -10.93 -1.49 1.95
N ARG A 94 -10.15 -0.44 2.05
CA ARG A 94 -9.88 0.41 0.89
C ARG A 94 -9.09 -0.35 -0.16
N TYR A 95 -8.15 -1.17 0.28
CA TYR A 95 -7.36 -1.98 -0.63
C TYR A 95 -8.27 -2.96 -1.39
N GLU A 96 -9.13 -3.65 -0.65
CA GLU A 96 -10.05 -4.59 -1.27
C GLU A 96 -11.00 -3.90 -2.23
N ALA A 97 -11.47 -2.71 -1.87
CA ALA A 97 -12.39 -1.98 -2.73
C ALA A 97 -11.74 -1.61 -4.05
N LEU A 98 -10.46 -1.28 -4.03
CA LEU A 98 -9.75 -0.97 -5.26
C LEU A 98 -9.72 -2.17 -6.19
N THR A 99 -9.30 -3.31 -5.67
CA THR A 99 -9.13 -4.49 -6.52
C THR A 99 -10.47 -5.08 -6.94
N THR A 100 -11.45 -5.09 -6.04
CA THR A 100 -12.74 -5.66 -6.34
C THR A 100 -13.51 -4.82 -7.34
N LYS A 101 -13.49 -3.50 -7.16
CA LYS A 101 -14.16 -2.61 -8.08
C LYS A 101 -13.58 -2.72 -9.48
N ASP A 102 -12.26 -2.81 -9.53
CA ASP A 102 -11.58 -2.93 -10.82
C ASP A 102 -12.02 -4.19 -11.53
N ALA A 103 -12.07 -5.31 -10.81
CA ALA A 103 -12.49 -6.58 -11.37
C ALA A 103 -13.94 -6.55 -11.82
N GLU A 104 -14.80 -5.93 -11.02
CA GLU A 104 -16.21 -5.83 -11.36
C GLU A 104 -16.43 -5.01 -12.62
N LYS A 105 -15.69 -3.92 -12.74
CA LYS A 105 -15.81 -3.08 -13.91
C LYS A 105 -15.44 -3.85 -15.17
N ALA A 106 -14.36 -4.60 -15.09
CA ALA A 106 -13.90 -5.36 -16.24
C ALA A 106 -14.93 -6.43 -16.63
N GLN A 107 -15.59 -7.00 -15.65
CA GLN A 107 -16.57 -8.06 -15.93
C GLN A 107 -17.84 -7.52 -16.57
N GLU A 108 -18.19 -6.29 -16.28
CA GLU A 108 -19.39 -5.69 -16.86
C GLU A 108 -19.23 -5.39 -18.32
N ASP A 109 -18.03 -5.20 -18.76
CA ASP A 109 -17.76 -4.89 -20.15
C ASP A 109 -17.63 -6.15 -20.98
#